data_75ed1868fe57795b7a0fa4562d9681b1
#
_entry.id   75ed1868fe57795b7a0fa4562d9681b1
#
_cell.length_a   1.000
_cell.length_b   1.000
_cell.length_c   1.000
_cell.angle_alpha   90.00
_cell.angle_beta   90.00
_cell.angle_gamma   90.00
#
_symmetry.space_group_name_H-M   'P 1'
#
loop_
_entity.id
_entity.type
_entity.pdbx_description
1 polymer ?
#
loop_
_entity_poly.entity_id
_entity_poly.type
_entity_poly.pdbx_seq_one_letter_code
_entity_poly.pdbx_strand_id
1 'polypeptide(L)'
;IYSSLRIEANALSLNEVRDVINGHVVLGSQKEIQEVKNAYAAYEKLDQIDPYSMKDLKWIHGIMTSFLVQESGEFRRGEEGVFDGDECIFMAPPARMIPHLMKELFDWMKENKDTIHPLILSAVFHYEFVFIHPFSDGNGRMARLWHTAILSKWKPVFSYLPVESQIEKFQEGYYKAIADCHIAGESNLFIEFMLEQFDRILDEVTVQLRSSDENISEYVKRLLDVMEYDVPYTAKSIMDLLQLKSRETFRKNYMNPAIEMNLVVMTVPDKPQSRNQRYIKK
;
A
#
# COMPACT_ATOMS: atom_id res chain seq x y z
N ILE A 1 -2.75 3.54 4.22
CA ILE A 1 -2.72 4.85 4.94
C ILE A 1 -3.40 4.73 6.31
N TYR A 2 -4.71 4.37 6.38
CA TYR A 2 -5.42 4.26 7.66
C TYR A 2 -4.68 3.37 8.66
N SER A 3 -4.37 2.13 8.27
CA SER A 3 -3.67 1.18 9.14
C SER A 3 -2.27 1.65 9.54
N SER A 4 -1.53 2.28 8.61
CA SER A 4 -0.21 2.84 8.92
C SER A 4 -0.27 3.94 9.98
N LEU A 5 -1.33 4.76 9.96
CA LEU A 5 -1.57 5.80 10.97
C LEU A 5 -2.06 5.19 12.30
N ARG A 6 -2.89 4.15 12.25
CA ARG A 6 -3.39 3.45 13.44
C ARG A 6 -2.27 2.77 14.23
N ILE A 7 -1.28 2.19 13.55
CA ILE A 7 -0.06 1.64 14.17
C ILE A 7 0.66 2.72 15.01
N GLU A 8 0.63 3.98 14.56
CA GLU A 8 1.22 5.14 15.28
C GLU A 8 0.20 5.85 16.21
N ALA A 9 -0.84 5.12 16.63
CA ALA A 9 -1.87 5.60 17.57
C ALA A 9 -2.71 6.82 17.10
N ASN A 10 -2.79 7.11 15.80
CA ASN A 10 -3.77 8.07 15.27
C ASN A 10 -5.19 7.57 15.57
N ALA A 11 -6.02 8.39 16.21
CA ALA A 11 -7.32 7.97 16.74
C ALA A 11 -8.48 8.11 15.74
N LEU A 12 -8.25 8.74 14.57
CA LEU A 12 -9.30 8.92 13.56
C LEU A 12 -9.79 7.58 13.02
N SER A 13 -11.10 7.43 12.91
CA SER A 13 -11.74 6.27 12.29
C SER A 13 -11.50 6.22 10.77
N LEU A 14 -11.72 5.07 10.15
CA LEU A 14 -11.59 4.89 8.70
C LEU A 14 -12.46 5.89 7.90
N ASN A 15 -13.67 6.19 8.39
CA ASN A 15 -14.56 7.15 7.72
C ASN A 15 -14.03 8.58 7.84
N GLU A 16 -13.53 8.98 9.01
CA GLU A 16 -12.92 10.30 9.21
C GLU A 16 -11.65 10.47 8.36
N VAL A 17 -10.81 9.43 8.26
CA VAL A 17 -9.65 9.44 7.35
C VAL A 17 -10.09 9.64 5.90
N ARG A 18 -11.14 8.95 5.43
CA ARG A 18 -11.72 9.16 4.09
C ARG A 18 -12.26 10.57 3.91
N ASP A 19 -12.95 11.11 4.90
CA ASP A 19 -13.49 12.47 4.87
C ASP A 19 -12.36 13.50 4.77
N VAL A 20 -11.28 13.36 5.54
CA VAL A 20 -10.10 14.24 5.45
C VAL A 20 -9.49 14.18 4.04
N ILE A 21 -9.32 12.99 3.46
CA ILE A 21 -8.77 12.81 2.11
C ILE A 21 -9.68 13.47 1.06
N ASN A 22 -10.99 13.38 1.23
CA ASN A 22 -11.97 13.99 0.33
C ASN A 22 -12.18 15.51 0.57
N GLY A 23 -11.45 16.11 1.53
CA GLY A 23 -11.55 17.55 1.84
C GLY A 23 -12.76 17.95 2.69
N HIS A 24 -13.43 16.98 3.29
CA HIS A 24 -14.54 17.26 4.21
C HIS A 24 -14.01 17.70 5.59
N VAL A 25 -14.87 18.41 6.34
CA VAL A 25 -14.55 18.82 7.70
C VAL A 25 -14.73 17.64 8.66
N VAL A 26 -13.68 17.35 9.43
CA VAL A 26 -13.66 16.29 10.44
C VAL A 26 -13.38 16.89 11.80
N LEU A 27 -14.04 16.37 12.84
CA LEU A 27 -13.77 16.70 14.24
C LEU A 27 -12.64 15.79 14.74
N GLY A 28 -11.46 16.37 14.99
CA GLY A 28 -10.28 15.65 15.46
C GLY A 28 -9.17 16.63 15.82
N SER A 29 -8.08 16.13 16.37
CA SER A 29 -6.92 16.99 16.63
C SER A 29 -6.32 17.47 15.30
N GLN A 30 -5.83 18.70 15.27
CA GLN A 30 -5.18 19.27 14.08
C GLN A 30 -3.95 18.44 13.66
N LYS A 31 -3.25 17.86 14.64
CA LYS A 31 -2.11 16.97 14.39
C LYS A 31 -2.54 15.73 13.63
N GLU A 32 -3.55 15.02 14.11
CA GLU A 32 -4.06 13.78 13.47
C GLU A 32 -4.60 14.02 12.06
N ILE A 33 -5.35 15.11 11.87
CA ILE A 33 -5.83 15.51 10.54
C ILE A 33 -4.65 15.83 9.61
N GLN A 34 -3.62 16.52 10.11
CA GLN A 34 -2.41 16.82 9.33
C GLN A 34 -1.63 15.55 8.97
N GLU A 35 -1.53 14.59 9.89
CA GLU A 35 -0.91 13.28 9.63
C GLU A 35 -1.60 12.55 8.48
N VAL A 36 -2.95 12.55 8.43
CA VAL A 36 -3.71 11.94 7.33
C VAL A 36 -3.39 12.63 5.99
N LYS A 37 -3.40 13.96 5.96
CA LYS A 37 -3.11 14.74 4.74
C LYS A 37 -1.69 14.45 4.23
N ASN A 38 -0.74 14.43 5.13
CA ASN A 38 0.67 14.18 4.82
C ASN A 38 0.89 12.74 4.33
N ALA A 39 0.31 11.77 5.02
CA ALA A 39 0.38 10.38 4.60
C ALA A 39 -0.24 10.20 3.21
N TYR A 40 -1.42 10.75 2.97
CA TYR A 40 -2.04 10.71 1.64
C TYR A 40 -1.12 11.32 0.57
N ALA A 41 -0.60 12.53 0.81
CA ALA A 41 0.29 13.21 -0.13
C ALA A 41 1.60 12.43 -0.39
N ALA A 42 2.14 11.73 0.62
CA ALA A 42 3.34 10.91 0.48
C ALA A 42 3.07 9.63 -0.35
N TYR A 43 1.96 8.94 -0.08
CA TYR A 43 1.56 7.73 -0.83
C TYR A 43 1.21 8.04 -2.30
N GLU A 44 0.66 9.22 -2.60
CA GLU A 44 0.42 9.70 -3.97
C GLU A 44 1.72 9.89 -4.79
N LYS A 45 2.89 9.86 -4.14
CA LYS A 45 4.19 9.95 -4.80
C LYS A 45 4.89 8.60 -5.00
N LEU A 46 4.23 7.50 -4.62
CA LEU A 46 4.85 6.17 -4.61
C LEU A 46 5.45 5.77 -5.97
N ASP A 47 4.80 6.11 -7.06
CA ASP A 47 5.24 5.86 -8.44
C ASP A 47 6.41 6.73 -8.90
N GLN A 48 6.67 7.87 -8.20
CA GLN A 48 7.73 8.82 -8.49
C GLN A 48 9.00 8.56 -7.70
N ILE A 49 8.95 7.64 -6.71
CA ILE A 49 10.07 7.32 -5.82
C ILE A 49 11.07 6.39 -6.52
N ASP A 50 12.35 6.72 -6.45
CA ASP A 50 13.41 5.73 -6.58
C ASP A 50 13.74 5.18 -5.17
N PRO A 51 13.36 3.93 -4.85
CA PRO A 51 13.59 3.37 -3.51
C PRO A 51 15.08 3.19 -3.16
N TYR A 52 15.98 3.36 -4.12
CA TYR A 52 17.43 3.33 -3.91
C TYR A 52 18.04 4.74 -3.78
N SER A 53 17.21 5.79 -3.69
CA SER A 53 17.61 7.19 -3.56
C SER A 53 17.38 7.72 -2.14
N MET A 54 18.47 7.99 -1.43
CA MET A 54 18.40 8.67 -0.11
C MET A 54 17.82 10.09 -0.22
N LYS A 55 17.99 10.74 -1.38
CA LYS A 55 17.39 12.06 -1.64
C LYS A 55 15.86 11.95 -1.66
N ASP A 56 15.33 10.91 -2.30
CA ASP A 56 13.89 10.68 -2.38
C ASP A 56 13.32 10.29 -1.01
N LEU A 57 14.08 9.51 -0.21
CA LEU A 57 13.72 9.20 1.17
C LEU A 57 13.50 10.50 1.98
N LYS A 58 14.46 11.42 1.95
CA LYS A 58 14.36 12.70 2.64
C LYS A 58 13.22 13.58 2.10
N TRP A 59 13.02 13.58 0.78
CA TRP A 59 11.91 14.30 0.16
C TRP A 59 10.57 13.79 0.64
N ILE A 60 10.34 12.48 0.63
CA ILE A 60 9.08 11.86 1.07
C ILE A 60 8.88 12.04 2.57
N HIS A 61 9.95 11.92 3.38
CA HIS A 61 9.87 12.25 4.79
C HIS A 61 9.45 13.70 5.01
N GLY A 62 9.97 14.63 4.21
CA GLY A 62 9.57 16.03 4.23
C GLY A 62 8.07 16.24 3.97
N ILE A 63 7.47 15.45 3.06
CA ILE A 63 6.03 15.45 2.84
C ILE A 63 5.30 14.81 4.02
N MET A 64 5.76 13.62 4.48
CA MET A 64 5.12 12.84 5.53
C MET A 64 5.03 13.58 6.87
N THR A 65 5.98 14.46 7.16
CA THR A 65 6.09 15.17 8.43
C THR A 65 5.90 16.69 8.33
N SER A 66 5.43 17.16 7.15
CA SER A 66 5.18 18.59 6.90
C SER A 66 4.23 19.19 7.94
N PHE A 67 4.61 20.33 8.51
CA PHE A 67 3.90 21.03 9.61
C PHE A 67 3.77 20.24 10.93
N LEU A 68 4.43 19.09 11.06
CA LEU A 68 4.41 18.28 12.29
C LEU A 68 5.71 18.41 13.08
N VAL A 69 6.85 18.46 12.39
CA VAL A 69 8.17 18.56 13.00
C VAL A 69 9.02 19.63 12.31
N GLN A 70 10.00 20.19 13.04
CA GLN A 70 10.90 21.22 12.50
C GLN A 70 11.93 20.64 11.53
N GLU A 71 12.42 19.42 11.78
CA GLU A 71 13.46 18.73 10.98
C GLU A 71 12.85 17.88 9.85
N SER A 72 11.73 18.36 9.26
CA SER A 72 11.03 17.67 8.19
C SER A 72 11.94 17.51 6.95
N GLY A 73 12.18 16.25 6.54
CA GLY A 73 13.09 15.93 5.43
C GLY A 73 14.58 15.88 5.80
N GLU A 74 14.92 16.08 7.08
CA GLU A 74 16.31 16.04 7.55
C GLU A 74 16.51 14.96 8.62
N PHE A 75 17.69 14.37 8.67
CA PHE A 75 18.06 13.45 9.73
C PHE A 75 18.09 14.17 11.07
N ARG A 76 17.67 13.48 12.12
CA ARG A 76 17.68 14.00 13.48
C ARG A 76 19.09 14.40 13.94
N ARG A 77 19.13 15.39 14.78
CA ARG A 77 20.36 15.86 15.44
C ARG A 77 20.42 15.50 16.91
N GLY A 78 19.24 15.20 17.50
CA GLY A 78 19.08 14.74 18.87
C GLY A 78 19.30 13.24 19.00
N GLU A 79 19.58 12.79 20.22
CA GLU A 79 19.56 11.36 20.58
C GLU A 79 18.10 10.91 20.73
N GLU A 80 17.80 9.69 20.32
CA GLU A 80 16.45 9.11 20.35
C GLU A 80 16.46 7.74 20.97
N GLY A 81 15.38 7.38 21.67
CA GLY A 81 15.18 6.06 22.25
C GLY A 81 13.71 5.68 22.25
N VAL A 82 13.44 4.39 22.32
CA VAL A 82 12.10 3.85 22.53
C VAL A 82 11.94 3.54 24.01
N PHE A 83 10.89 4.08 24.62
CA PHE A 83 10.61 3.95 26.04
C PHE A 83 9.26 3.26 26.27
N ASP A 84 9.19 2.43 27.31
CA ASP A 84 7.94 1.95 27.90
C ASP A 84 7.85 2.55 29.32
N GLY A 85 7.00 3.55 29.48
CA GLY A 85 7.02 4.38 30.67
C GLY A 85 8.37 5.08 30.85
N ASP A 86 9.04 4.83 31.99
CA ASP A 86 10.36 5.38 32.30
C ASP A 86 11.54 4.46 31.91
N GLU A 87 11.25 3.25 31.40
CA GLU A 87 12.27 2.28 31.01
C GLU A 87 12.65 2.47 29.51
N CYS A 88 13.95 2.64 29.27
CA CYS A 88 14.48 2.68 27.91
C CYS A 88 14.61 1.25 27.36
N ILE A 89 13.70 0.87 26.46
CA ILE A 89 13.70 -0.46 25.81
C ILE A 89 14.79 -0.56 24.75
N PHE A 90 14.97 0.52 24.01
CA PHE A 90 15.93 0.59 22.91
C PHE A 90 16.49 2.01 22.77
N MET A 91 17.82 2.12 22.71
CA MET A 91 18.50 3.35 22.39
C MET A 91 18.99 3.32 20.95
N ALA A 92 18.46 4.20 20.11
CA ALA A 92 18.87 4.31 18.72
C ALA A 92 20.36 4.73 18.61
N PRO A 93 21.03 4.40 17.50
CA PRO A 93 22.41 4.81 17.26
C PRO A 93 22.59 6.33 17.44
N PRO A 94 23.76 6.79 17.93
CA PRO A 94 24.05 8.22 18.11
C PRO A 94 23.79 9.03 16.84
N ALA A 95 23.19 10.23 16.98
CA ALA A 95 22.79 11.07 15.85
C ALA A 95 23.93 11.34 14.86
N ARG A 96 25.18 11.49 15.34
CA ARG A 96 26.38 11.68 14.51
C ARG A 96 26.69 10.50 13.56
N MET A 97 26.20 9.30 13.86
CA MET A 97 26.41 8.09 13.05
C MET A 97 25.36 7.92 11.94
N ILE A 98 24.20 8.57 12.05
CA ILE A 98 23.07 8.38 11.13
C ILE A 98 23.45 8.60 9.66
N PRO A 99 24.17 9.66 9.26
CA PRO A 99 24.52 9.85 7.85
C PRO A 99 25.37 8.70 7.29
N HIS A 100 26.23 8.12 8.13
CA HIS A 100 27.08 6.97 7.76
C HIS A 100 26.24 5.70 7.65
N LEU A 101 25.46 5.35 8.67
CA LEU A 101 24.63 4.15 8.70
C LEU A 101 23.59 4.15 7.56
N MET A 102 22.95 5.28 7.31
CA MET A 102 22.01 5.42 6.20
C MET A 102 22.71 5.29 4.84
N LYS A 103 23.91 5.82 4.70
CA LYS A 103 24.70 5.61 3.47
C LYS A 103 25.01 4.14 3.26
N GLU A 104 25.49 3.44 4.28
CA GLU A 104 25.80 2.00 4.22
C GLU A 104 24.55 1.19 3.85
N LEU A 105 23.40 1.46 4.47
CA LEU A 105 22.12 0.80 4.16
C LEU A 105 21.72 0.99 2.68
N PHE A 106 21.81 2.21 2.16
CA PHE A 106 21.46 2.49 0.76
C PHE A 106 22.48 1.91 -0.23
N ASP A 107 23.75 1.91 0.11
CA ASP A 107 24.80 1.29 -0.72
C ASP A 107 24.59 -0.23 -0.76
N TRP A 108 24.34 -0.86 0.40
CA TRP A 108 24.02 -2.28 0.49
C TRP A 108 22.78 -2.64 -0.36
N MET A 109 21.72 -1.85 -0.32
CA MET A 109 20.54 -2.08 -1.14
C MET A 109 20.85 -2.04 -2.63
N LYS A 110 21.66 -1.05 -3.09
CA LYS A 110 22.05 -0.90 -4.49
C LYS A 110 22.88 -2.07 -4.98
N GLU A 111 23.81 -2.53 -4.15
CA GLU A 111 24.71 -3.65 -4.48
C GLU A 111 23.95 -4.98 -4.56
N ASN A 112 22.88 -5.13 -3.76
CA ASN A 112 22.17 -6.39 -3.61
C ASN A 112 20.81 -6.46 -4.32
N LYS A 113 20.32 -5.38 -4.95
CA LYS A 113 19.00 -5.30 -5.57
C LYS A 113 18.71 -6.37 -6.64
N ASP A 114 19.78 -6.87 -7.31
CA ASP A 114 19.69 -7.85 -8.38
C ASP A 114 20.02 -9.28 -7.90
N THR A 115 20.47 -9.44 -6.65
CA THR A 115 20.92 -10.73 -6.08
C THR A 115 20.02 -11.22 -4.94
N ILE A 116 19.51 -10.31 -4.13
CA ILE A 116 18.59 -10.64 -3.01
C ILE A 116 17.15 -10.51 -3.49
N HIS A 117 16.32 -11.49 -3.11
CA HIS A 117 14.89 -11.44 -3.44
C HIS A 117 14.23 -10.19 -2.83
N PRO A 118 13.40 -9.42 -3.58
CA PRO A 118 12.84 -8.15 -3.12
C PRO A 118 12.03 -8.22 -1.82
N LEU A 119 11.35 -9.32 -1.53
CA LEU A 119 10.66 -9.53 -0.24
C LEU A 119 11.65 -9.54 0.93
N ILE A 120 12.81 -10.15 0.76
CA ILE A 120 13.87 -10.18 1.79
C ILE A 120 14.55 -8.81 1.88
N LEU A 121 14.95 -8.24 0.74
CA LEU A 121 15.62 -6.94 0.70
C LEU A 121 14.77 -5.84 1.35
N SER A 122 13.47 -5.81 1.08
CA SER A 122 12.56 -4.83 1.67
C SER A 122 12.35 -5.04 3.17
N ALA A 123 12.33 -6.29 3.65
CA ALA A 123 12.22 -6.60 5.07
C ALA A 123 13.51 -6.22 5.83
N VAL A 124 14.70 -6.51 5.27
CA VAL A 124 15.99 -6.06 5.84
C VAL A 124 16.03 -4.53 5.91
N PHE A 125 15.72 -3.85 4.80
CA PHE A 125 15.65 -2.37 4.81
C PHE A 125 14.73 -1.86 5.90
N HIS A 126 13.51 -2.41 6.01
CA HIS A 126 12.52 -1.98 6.99
C HIS A 126 13.06 -2.09 8.43
N TYR A 127 13.64 -3.25 8.77
CA TYR A 127 14.23 -3.49 10.08
C TYR A 127 15.39 -2.55 10.37
N GLU A 128 16.38 -2.49 9.46
CA GLU A 128 17.55 -1.63 9.63
C GLU A 128 17.19 -0.16 9.73
N PHE A 129 16.21 0.30 8.94
CA PHE A 129 15.71 1.67 9.00
C PHE A 129 15.09 1.99 10.36
N VAL A 130 14.27 1.08 10.91
CA VAL A 130 13.67 1.24 12.24
C VAL A 130 14.75 1.20 13.32
N PHE A 131 15.77 0.35 13.17
CA PHE A 131 16.93 0.27 14.07
C PHE A 131 17.76 1.56 14.06
N ILE A 132 18.12 2.09 12.89
CA ILE A 132 18.89 3.32 12.75
C ILE A 132 18.10 4.52 13.30
N HIS A 133 16.77 4.49 13.13
CA HIS A 133 15.85 5.54 13.58
C HIS A 133 16.28 6.94 13.13
N PRO A 134 16.40 7.19 11.80
CA PRO A 134 17.15 8.35 11.30
C PRO A 134 16.47 9.69 11.47
N PHE A 135 15.19 9.74 11.79
CA PHE A 135 14.39 10.96 11.92
C PHE A 135 13.88 11.17 13.34
N SER A 136 13.52 12.41 13.68
CA SER A 136 12.93 12.75 14.97
C SER A 136 11.46 12.31 15.12
N ASP A 137 10.75 12.05 14.02
CA ASP A 137 9.39 11.49 13.98
C ASP A 137 9.16 10.84 12.60
N GLY A 138 8.14 9.98 12.50
CA GLY A 138 7.71 9.37 11.25
C GLY A 138 8.53 8.17 10.78
N ASN A 139 9.47 7.65 11.58
CA ASN A 139 10.31 6.51 11.20
C ASN A 139 9.47 5.26 10.86
N GLY A 140 8.49 4.90 11.67
CA GLY A 140 7.61 3.75 11.41
C GLY A 140 6.78 3.93 10.13
N ARG A 141 6.18 5.10 9.93
CA ARG A 141 5.42 5.44 8.72
C ARG A 141 6.29 5.38 7.47
N MET A 142 7.51 5.90 7.55
CA MET A 142 8.48 5.86 6.47
C MET A 142 8.97 4.44 6.17
N ALA A 143 9.26 3.63 7.19
CA ALA A 143 9.67 2.24 7.01
C ALA A 143 8.62 1.44 6.23
N ARG A 144 7.33 1.58 6.57
CA ARG A 144 6.23 0.90 5.89
C ARG A 144 6.02 1.41 4.45
N LEU A 145 6.05 2.73 4.24
CA LEU A 145 5.96 3.30 2.90
C LEU A 145 7.13 2.86 2.03
N TRP A 146 8.35 2.88 2.57
CA TRP A 146 9.55 2.51 1.80
C TRP A 146 9.60 1.02 1.48
N HIS A 147 9.14 0.18 2.39
CA HIS A 147 8.91 -1.25 2.14
C HIS A 147 7.99 -1.46 0.93
N THR A 148 6.86 -0.75 0.89
CA THR A 148 5.93 -0.78 -0.25
C THR A 148 6.59 -0.22 -1.52
N ALA A 149 7.40 0.84 -1.44
CA ALA A 149 8.09 1.42 -2.58
C ALA A 149 9.09 0.43 -3.23
N ILE A 150 9.86 -0.30 -2.41
CA ILE A 150 10.78 -1.33 -2.90
C ILE A 150 10.01 -2.44 -3.62
N LEU A 151 8.95 -2.94 -3.01
CA LEU A 151 8.15 -4.04 -3.57
C LEU A 151 7.36 -3.64 -4.81
N SER A 152 6.77 -2.44 -4.84
CA SER A 152 6.03 -1.95 -6.00
C SER A 152 6.94 -1.69 -7.21
N LYS A 153 8.20 -1.31 -6.98
CA LYS A 153 9.22 -1.23 -8.04
C LYS A 153 9.51 -2.58 -8.69
N TRP A 154 9.46 -3.66 -7.92
CA TRP A 154 9.59 -5.02 -8.43
C TRP A 154 8.32 -5.51 -9.12
N LYS A 155 7.17 -5.38 -8.46
CA LYS A 155 5.85 -5.75 -9.01
C LYS A 155 4.80 -4.72 -8.58
N PRO A 156 4.17 -4.00 -9.53
CA PRO A 156 3.19 -2.95 -9.21
C PRO A 156 2.03 -3.41 -8.34
N VAL A 157 1.67 -4.69 -8.35
CA VAL A 157 0.59 -5.24 -7.52
C VAL A 157 0.81 -4.98 -6.02
N PHE A 158 2.07 -4.86 -5.56
CA PHE A 158 2.37 -4.60 -4.15
C PHE A 158 1.90 -3.22 -3.67
N SER A 159 1.65 -2.25 -4.56
CA SER A 159 1.02 -0.97 -4.19
C SER A 159 -0.43 -1.15 -3.70
N TYR A 160 -1.07 -2.26 -4.02
CA TYR A 160 -2.47 -2.55 -3.70
C TYR A 160 -2.63 -3.60 -2.60
N LEU A 161 -1.56 -4.29 -2.21
CA LEU A 161 -1.63 -5.29 -1.14
C LEU A 161 -1.71 -4.62 0.24
N PRO A 162 -2.63 -5.04 1.12
CA PRO A 162 -2.90 -4.38 2.40
C PRO A 162 -1.88 -4.77 3.49
N VAL A 163 -0.58 -4.64 3.21
CA VAL A 163 0.50 -5.06 4.13
C VAL A 163 0.40 -4.35 5.48
N GLU A 164 0.12 -3.05 5.47
CA GLU A 164 -0.04 -2.27 6.70
C GLU A 164 -1.26 -2.71 7.53
N SER A 165 -2.33 -3.18 6.86
CA SER A 165 -3.50 -3.73 7.57
C SER A 165 -3.17 -5.05 8.25
N GLN A 166 -2.31 -5.86 7.68
CA GLN A 166 -1.82 -7.08 8.34
C GLN A 166 -0.88 -6.74 9.51
N ILE A 167 0.01 -5.77 9.34
CA ILE A 167 0.87 -5.31 10.44
C ILE A 167 0.02 -4.76 11.59
N GLU A 168 -1.02 -3.95 11.32
CA GLU A 168 -1.97 -3.46 12.33
C GLU A 168 -2.65 -4.62 13.07
N LYS A 169 -3.16 -5.61 12.33
CA LYS A 169 -3.84 -6.79 12.89
C LYS A 169 -2.93 -7.65 13.78
N PHE A 170 -1.63 -7.70 13.47
CA PHE A 170 -0.61 -8.47 14.20
C PHE A 170 0.44 -7.56 14.85
N GLN A 171 0.03 -6.39 15.34
CA GLN A 171 0.91 -5.33 15.82
C GLN A 171 1.84 -5.79 16.97
N GLU A 172 1.35 -6.59 17.90
CA GLU A 172 2.18 -7.15 18.98
C GLU A 172 3.30 -8.03 18.42
N GLY A 173 2.99 -8.89 17.44
CA GLY A 173 3.99 -9.73 16.76
C GLY A 173 5.02 -8.89 15.99
N TYR A 174 4.59 -7.81 15.36
CA TYR A 174 5.45 -6.88 14.66
C TYR A 174 6.49 -6.22 15.58
N TYR A 175 6.05 -5.66 16.71
CA TYR A 175 6.97 -5.06 17.68
C TYR A 175 7.84 -6.10 18.38
N LYS A 176 7.28 -7.28 18.66
CA LYS A 176 8.05 -8.39 19.22
C LYS A 176 9.16 -8.84 18.29
N ALA A 177 8.89 -9.01 16.99
CA ALA A 177 9.90 -9.41 16.00
C ALA A 177 11.03 -8.38 15.92
N ILE A 178 10.72 -7.08 15.97
CA ILE A 178 11.72 -6.00 16.00
C ILE A 178 12.56 -6.10 17.28
N ALA A 179 11.94 -6.23 18.45
CA ALA A 179 12.64 -6.32 19.72
C ALA A 179 13.55 -7.55 19.82
N ASP A 180 13.05 -8.71 19.39
CA ASP A 180 13.82 -9.96 19.38
C ASP A 180 15.05 -9.84 18.44
N CYS A 181 14.90 -9.19 17.29
CA CYS A 181 16.01 -8.90 16.38
C CYS A 181 17.05 -7.95 17.01
N HIS A 182 16.62 -6.94 17.77
CA HIS A 182 17.54 -6.05 18.51
C HIS A 182 18.38 -6.82 19.52
N ILE A 183 17.77 -7.79 20.23
CA ILE A 183 18.46 -8.63 21.21
C ILE A 183 19.42 -9.60 20.51
N ALA A 184 18.99 -10.21 19.41
CA ALA A 184 19.77 -11.19 18.67
C ALA A 184 20.91 -10.57 17.85
N GLY A 185 20.80 -9.28 17.51
CA GLY A 185 21.76 -8.59 16.61
C GLY A 185 21.65 -9.04 15.15
N GLU A 186 20.47 -9.52 14.73
CA GLU A 186 20.20 -9.98 13.37
C GLU A 186 18.74 -9.68 12.97
N SER A 187 18.43 -9.71 11.64
CA SER A 187 17.12 -9.36 11.13
C SER A 187 16.22 -10.57 10.79
N ASN A 188 16.65 -11.80 11.03
CA ASN A 188 15.99 -13.01 10.54
C ASN A 188 14.55 -13.15 11.05
N LEU A 189 14.30 -12.93 12.33
CA LEU A 189 12.97 -13.05 12.93
C LEU A 189 11.98 -12.01 12.33
N PHE A 190 12.46 -10.82 12.01
CA PHE A 190 11.64 -9.81 11.34
C PHE A 190 11.35 -10.17 9.88
N ILE A 191 12.34 -10.72 9.16
CA ILE A 191 12.16 -11.22 7.79
C ILE A 191 11.09 -12.33 7.79
N GLU A 192 11.19 -13.31 8.68
CA GLU A 192 10.23 -14.41 8.83
C GLU A 192 8.82 -13.86 9.11
N PHE A 193 8.70 -12.94 10.07
CA PHE A 193 7.42 -12.29 10.38
C PHE A 193 6.81 -11.63 9.14
N MET A 194 7.59 -10.84 8.38
CA MET A 194 7.09 -10.14 7.19
C MET A 194 6.68 -11.13 6.09
N LEU A 195 7.43 -12.20 5.87
CA LEU A 195 7.09 -13.24 4.91
C LEU A 195 5.78 -13.95 5.29
N GLU A 196 5.56 -14.24 6.57
CA GLU A 196 4.27 -14.77 7.05
C GLU A 196 3.10 -13.82 6.79
N GLN A 197 3.30 -12.49 6.96
CA GLN A 197 2.24 -11.54 6.65
C GLN A 197 1.91 -11.54 5.15
N PHE A 198 2.91 -11.63 4.26
CA PHE A 198 2.67 -11.76 2.83
C PHE A 198 1.94 -13.04 2.46
N ASP A 199 2.30 -14.17 3.05
CA ASP A 199 1.63 -15.45 2.84
C ASP A 199 0.14 -15.36 3.18
N ARG A 200 -0.18 -14.81 4.36
CA ARG A 200 -1.57 -14.55 4.81
C ARG A 200 -2.34 -13.64 3.86
N ILE A 201 -1.72 -12.54 3.38
CA ILE A 201 -2.36 -11.63 2.41
C ILE A 201 -2.67 -12.36 1.11
N LEU A 202 -1.72 -13.15 0.59
CA LEU A 202 -1.90 -13.89 -0.66
C LEU A 202 -3.00 -14.95 -0.53
N ASP A 203 -3.09 -15.62 0.62
CA ASP A 203 -4.18 -16.55 0.91
C ASP A 203 -5.54 -15.84 0.94
N GLU A 204 -5.65 -14.73 1.70
CA GLU A 204 -6.89 -13.94 1.79
C GLU A 204 -7.34 -13.43 0.39
N VAL A 205 -6.41 -12.88 -0.40
CA VAL A 205 -6.69 -12.39 -1.76
C VAL A 205 -7.08 -13.55 -2.68
N THR A 206 -6.41 -14.68 -2.60
CA THR A 206 -6.71 -15.89 -3.39
C THR A 206 -8.10 -16.43 -3.09
N VAL A 207 -8.49 -16.49 -1.81
CA VAL A 207 -9.83 -16.89 -1.39
C VAL A 207 -10.89 -15.91 -1.92
N GLN A 208 -10.63 -14.59 -1.82
CA GLN A 208 -11.55 -13.58 -2.35
C GLN A 208 -11.72 -13.69 -3.87
N LEU A 209 -10.64 -13.91 -4.62
CA LEU A 209 -10.71 -14.09 -6.07
C LEU A 209 -11.49 -15.36 -6.44
N ARG A 210 -11.24 -16.47 -5.75
CA ARG A 210 -11.99 -17.73 -5.99
C ARG A 210 -13.48 -17.57 -5.67
N SER A 211 -13.84 -16.94 -4.54
CA SER A 211 -15.23 -16.69 -4.19
C SER A 211 -15.92 -15.74 -5.16
N SER A 212 -15.20 -14.77 -5.71
CA SER A 212 -15.69 -13.90 -6.78
C SER A 212 -15.90 -14.67 -8.08
N ASP A 213 -14.99 -15.56 -8.42
CA ASP A 213 -15.09 -16.42 -9.62
C ASP A 213 -16.25 -17.44 -9.53
N GLU A 214 -16.50 -18.01 -8.35
CA GLU A 214 -17.63 -18.92 -8.13
C GLU A 214 -18.99 -18.24 -8.26
N ASN A 215 -19.08 -16.93 -7.98
CA ASN A 215 -20.29 -16.13 -8.15
C ASN A 215 -20.49 -15.60 -9.58
N ILE A 216 -19.48 -15.69 -10.45
CA ILE A 216 -19.58 -15.24 -11.83
C ILE A 216 -20.15 -16.38 -12.69
N SER A 217 -21.35 -16.15 -13.26
CA SER A 217 -21.95 -17.12 -14.16
C SER A 217 -21.08 -17.40 -15.38
N GLU A 218 -21.17 -18.61 -15.93
CA GLU A 218 -20.47 -18.99 -17.15
C GLU A 218 -20.75 -18.04 -18.34
N TYR A 219 -21.92 -17.45 -18.37
CA TYR A 219 -22.29 -16.44 -19.36
C TYR A 219 -21.47 -15.16 -19.22
N VAL A 220 -21.24 -14.70 -18.00
CA VAL A 220 -20.44 -13.50 -17.73
C VAL A 220 -18.97 -13.79 -17.99
N LYS A 221 -18.44 -14.96 -17.61
CA LYS A 221 -17.06 -15.36 -17.95
C LYS A 221 -16.82 -15.29 -19.45
N ARG A 222 -17.68 -15.92 -20.25
CA ARG A 222 -17.59 -15.87 -21.72
C ARG A 222 -17.69 -14.45 -22.28
N LEU A 223 -18.47 -13.56 -21.66
CA LEU A 223 -18.54 -12.15 -22.04
C LEU A 223 -17.18 -11.46 -21.82
N LEU A 224 -16.58 -11.68 -20.64
CA LEU A 224 -15.29 -11.06 -20.29
C LEU A 224 -14.13 -11.60 -21.13
N ASP A 225 -14.18 -12.86 -21.55
CA ASP A 225 -13.16 -13.50 -22.41
C ASP A 225 -13.08 -12.88 -23.81
N VAL A 226 -14.20 -12.37 -24.33
CA VAL A 226 -14.24 -11.74 -25.65
C VAL A 226 -14.04 -10.24 -25.64
N MET A 227 -13.95 -9.61 -24.47
CA MET A 227 -13.73 -8.18 -24.30
C MET A 227 -12.30 -7.92 -23.82
N GLU A 228 -11.59 -7.00 -24.46
CA GLU A 228 -10.33 -6.47 -23.98
C GLU A 228 -10.55 -5.37 -22.93
N TYR A 229 -9.61 -5.18 -21.99
CA TYR A 229 -9.68 -4.14 -20.98
C TYR A 229 -9.61 -2.75 -21.62
N ASP A 230 -10.40 -1.82 -21.10
CA ASP A 230 -10.46 -0.40 -21.51
C ASP A 230 -10.83 -0.14 -22.99
N VAL A 231 -11.25 -1.17 -23.73
CA VAL A 231 -11.74 -1.04 -25.13
C VAL A 231 -13.27 -0.88 -25.16
N PRO A 232 -13.79 0.19 -25.81
CA PRO A 232 -15.23 0.41 -25.90
C PRO A 232 -15.88 -0.40 -27.01
N TYR A 233 -16.75 -1.34 -26.66
CA TYR A 233 -17.51 -2.20 -27.57
C TYR A 233 -18.96 -1.73 -27.73
N THR A 234 -19.55 -1.99 -28.92
CA THR A 234 -21.01 -1.90 -29.09
C THR A 234 -21.67 -3.19 -28.64
N ALA A 235 -22.95 -3.13 -28.24
CA ALA A 235 -23.72 -4.36 -27.97
C ALA A 235 -23.71 -5.33 -29.16
N LYS A 236 -23.76 -4.80 -30.38
CA LYS A 236 -23.73 -5.63 -31.60
C LYS A 236 -22.38 -6.33 -31.76
N SER A 237 -21.26 -5.62 -31.62
CA SER A 237 -19.92 -6.23 -31.76
C SER A 237 -19.67 -7.32 -30.72
N ILE A 238 -20.12 -7.12 -29.47
CA ILE A 238 -20.01 -8.16 -28.44
C ILE A 238 -20.88 -9.38 -28.79
N MET A 239 -22.12 -9.16 -29.24
CA MET A 239 -23.01 -10.27 -29.64
C MET A 239 -22.43 -11.04 -30.81
N ASP A 240 -21.79 -10.37 -31.76
CA ASP A 240 -21.14 -11.02 -32.91
C ASP A 240 -19.95 -11.87 -32.45
N LEU A 241 -19.12 -11.38 -31.52
CA LEU A 241 -18.00 -12.11 -30.90
C LEU A 241 -18.49 -13.34 -30.11
N LEU A 242 -19.61 -13.22 -29.40
CA LEU A 242 -20.24 -14.30 -28.64
C LEU A 242 -21.09 -15.24 -29.50
N GLN A 243 -21.27 -14.94 -30.80
CA GLN A 243 -22.13 -15.66 -31.74
C GLN A 243 -23.61 -15.73 -31.29
N LEU A 244 -24.08 -14.66 -30.64
CA LEU A 244 -25.44 -14.57 -30.11
C LEU A 244 -26.39 -13.89 -31.09
N LYS A 245 -27.57 -14.52 -31.32
CA LYS A 245 -28.63 -13.98 -32.17
C LYS A 245 -29.72 -13.24 -31.36
N SER A 246 -29.91 -13.60 -30.08
CA SER A 246 -30.96 -13.04 -29.23
C SER A 246 -30.42 -11.88 -28.40
N ARG A 247 -30.96 -10.66 -28.59
CA ARG A 247 -30.65 -9.49 -27.77
C ARG A 247 -31.16 -9.64 -26.34
N GLU A 248 -32.25 -10.34 -26.13
CA GLU A 248 -32.83 -10.55 -24.80
C GLU A 248 -31.90 -11.45 -23.97
N THR A 249 -31.47 -12.58 -24.55
CA THR A 249 -30.50 -13.49 -23.91
C THR A 249 -29.19 -12.76 -23.57
N PHE A 250 -28.67 -11.98 -24.55
CA PHE A 250 -27.47 -11.18 -24.33
C PHE A 250 -27.62 -10.21 -23.14
N ARG A 251 -28.72 -9.45 -23.06
CA ARG A 251 -28.94 -8.52 -21.96
C ARG A 251 -29.11 -9.23 -20.63
N LYS A 252 -30.00 -10.25 -20.56
CA LYS A 252 -30.40 -10.90 -19.32
C LYS A 252 -29.30 -11.76 -18.70
N ASN A 253 -28.58 -12.53 -19.51
CA ASN A 253 -27.67 -13.54 -19.01
C ASN A 253 -26.19 -13.07 -19.02
N TYR A 254 -25.83 -12.13 -19.90
CA TYR A 254 -24.44 -11.69 -20.06
C TYR A 254 -24.23 -10.26 -19.52
N MET A 255 -24.93 -9.29 -20.11
CA MET A 255 -24.59 -7.88 -19.91
C MET A 255 -25.10 -7.31 -18.57
N ASN A 256 -26.39 -7.54 -18.22
CA ASN A 256 -26.92 -6.99 -16.96
C ASN A 256 -26.18 -7.54 -15.73
N PRO A 257 -25.93 -8.86 -15.59
CA PRO A 257 -25.17 -9.36 -14.47
C PRO A 257 -23.73 -8.79 -14.42
N ALA A 258 -23.08 -8.64 -15.58
CA ALA A 258 -21.73 -8.07 -15.64
C ALA A 258 -21.70 -6.58 -15.21
N ILE A 259 -22.74 -5.82 -15.54
CA ILE A 259 -22.90 -4.42 -15.09
C ILE A 259 -23.20 -4.36 -13.60
N GLU A 260 -24.12 -5.19 -13.10
CA GLU A 260 -24.47 -5.26 -11.67
C GLU A 260 -23.27 -5.62 -10.80
N MET A 261 -22.37 -6.49 -11.29
CA MET A 261 -21.11 -6.86 -10.66
C MET A 261 -19.99 -5.82 -10.88
N ASN A 262 -20.28 -4.72 -11.59
CA ASN A 262 -19.30 -3.68 -11.95
C ASN A 262 -18.07 -4.17 -12.75
N LEU A 263 -18.20 -5.31 -13.44
CA LEU A 263 -17.18 -5.89 -14.32
C LEU A 263 -17.18 -5.25 -15.72
N VAL A 264 -18.32 -4.68 -16.10
CA VAL A 264 -18.50 -3.92 -17.34
C VAL A 264 -19.22 -2.62 -17.03
N VAL A 265 -18.78 -1.53 -17.61
CA VAL A 265 -19.40 -0.20 -17.45
C VAL A 265 -19.97 0.33 -18.74
N MET A 266 -21.02 1.13 -18.60
CA MET A 266 -21.66 1.85 -19.71
C MET A 266 -21.02 3.22 -19.90
N THR A 267 -20.73 3.62 -21.13
CA THR A 267 -20.18 4.96 -21.43
C THR A 267 -21.23 6.08 -21.32
N VAL A 268 -22.51 5.74 -21.42
CA VAL A 268 -23.65 6.68 -21.28
C VAL A 268 -24.70 6.05 -20.36
N PRO A 269 -24.42 5.97 -19.02
CA PRO A 269 -25.30 5.28 -18.08
C PRO A 269 -26.68 5.92 -17.96
N ASP A 270 -26.79 7.25 -18.08
CA ASP A 270 -28.06 7.99 -17.99
C ASP A 270 -29.02 7.72 -19.17
N LYS A 271 -28.47 7.21 -20.27
CA LYS A 271 -29.25 6.84 -21.48
C LYS A 271 -28.86 5.48 -22.01
N PRO A 272 -29.23 4.38 -21.31
CA PRO A 272 -28.81 3.01 -21.66
C PRO A 272 -29.18 2.56 -23.08
N GLN A 273 -30.23 3.15 -23.67
CA GLN A 273 -30.71 2.86 -25.02
C GLN A 273 -30.10 3.78 -26.11
N SER A 274 -29.16 4.64 -25.76
CA SER A 274 -28.50 5.52 -26.70
C SER A 274 -27.83 4.73 -27.84
N ARG A 275 -27.93 5.23 -29.08
CA ARG A 275 -27.18 4.66 -30.23
C ARG A 275 -25.67 4.75 -30.05
N ASN A 276 -25.21 5.69 -29.19
CA ASN A 276 -23.81 5.90 -28.89
C ASN A 276 -23.34 5.11 -27.66
N GLN A 277 -24.21 4.30 -27.06
CA GLN A 277 -23.84 3.46 -25.91
C GLN A 277 -22.71 2.51 -26.28
N ARG A 278 -21.66 2.48 -25.45
CA ARG A 278 -20.57 1.51 -25.50
C ARG A 278 -20.42 0.85 -24.13
N TYR A 279 -19.79 -0.29 -24.12
CA TYR A 279 -19.52 -1.10 -22.96
C TYR A 279 -18.01 -1.32 -22.86
N ILE A 280 -17.46 -1.15 -21.68
CA ILE A 280 -16.02 -1.24 -21.41
C ILE A 280 -15.83 -2.26 -20.28
N LYS A 281 -14.94 -3.24 -20.48
CA LYS A 281 -14.48 -4.17 -19.44
C LYS A 281 -13.55 -3.40 -18.51
N LYS A 282 -13.78 -3.53 -17.18
CA LYS A 282 -12.97 -2.95 -16.12
C LYS A 282 -12.01 -3.97 -15.54
#